data_ba4a267ecb41083f48d85f468f303388
#
_entry.id   ba4a267ecb41083f48d85f468f303388
#
_cell.length_a   1.000
_cell.length_b   1.000
_cell.length_c   1.000
_cell.angle_alpha   90.00
_cell.angle_beta   90.00
_cell.angle_gamma   90.00
#
_symmetry.space_group_name_H-M   'P 1'
#
loop_
_entity.id
_entity.type
_entity.pdbx_description
1 polymer ?
#
loop_
_entity_poly.entity_id
_entity_poly.type
_entity_poly.pdbx_seq_one_letter_code
_entity_poly.pdbx_strand_id
1 'polypeptide(L)'
;MRRGRVKWFNNDKGYGFIENEELVNEDIFVHYSAINQDGYKTLKEGEMVEFTLIETAKGNQAINVKEIMTAVWEYTKFVYFFL
;
A
#
# COMPACT_ATOMS: atom_id res chain seq x y z
N MET A 1 -12.85 1.33 3.25
CA MET A 1 -11.43 1.24 2.83
C MET A 1 -10.61 0.55 3.89
N ARG A 2 -9.68 -0.24 3.47
CA ARG A 2 -8.77 -0.93 4.37
C ARG A 2 -7.40 -0.29 4.31
N ARG A 3 -6.61 -0.48 5.34
CA ARG A 3 -5.23 -0.02 5.42
C ARG A 3 -4.29 -1.20 5.50
N GLY A 4 -3.14 -1.07 4.90
CA GLY A 4 -2.14 -2.12 4.92
C GLY A 4 -0.75 -1.57 4.65
N ARG A 5 0.21 -2.47 4.69
CA ARG A 5 1.60 -2.14 4.45
C ARG A 5 2.08 -2.91 3.23
N VAL A 6 2.80 -2.22 2.36
CA VAL A 6 3.38 -2.88 1.19
C VAL A 6 4.46 -3.84 1.64
N LYS A 7 4.26 -5.10 1.34
CA LYS A 7 5.23 -6.13 1.68
C LYS A 7 6.41 -6.10 0.72
N TRP A 8 6.11 -6.01 -0.56
CA TRP A 8 7.10 -5.75 -1.60
C TRP A 8 6.37 -5.41 -2.91
N PHE A 9 7.09 -4.79 -3.81
CA PHE A 9 6.55 -4.43 -5.12
C PHE A 9 7.67 -4.50 -6.16
N ASN A 10 7.39 -5.16 -7.28
CA ASN A 10 8.34 -5.31 -8.37
C ASN A 10 7.98 -4.31 -9.47
N ASN A 11 8.82 -3.29 -9.64
CA ASN A 11 8.58 -2.24 -10.61
C ASN A 11 8.66 -2.72 -12.05
N ASP A 12 9.50 -3.70 -12.33
CA ASP A 12 9.67 -4.21 -13.69
C ASP A 12 8.44 -4.99 -14.14
N LYS A 13 7.87 -5.77 -13.25
CA LYS A 13 6.71 -6.59 -13.56
C LYS A 13 5.39 -5.91 -13.23
N GLY A 14 5.42 -4.85 -12.42
CA GLY A 14 4.25 -4.05 -12.11
C GLY A 14 3.27 -4.67 -11.14
N TYR A 15 3.74 -5.48 -10.19
CA TYR A 15 2.87 -6.04 -9.17
C TYR A 15 3.60 -6.26 -7.86
N GLY A 16 2.82 -6.46 -6.82
CA GLY A 16 3.36 -6.76 -5.50
C GLY A 16 2.28 -7.25 -4.56
N PHE A 17 2.57 -7.18 -3.27
CA PHE A 17 1.66 -7.67 -2.25
C PHE A 17 1.60 -6.71 -1.07
N ILE A 18 0.40 -6.62 -0.50
CA ILE A 18 0.10 -5.81 0.68
C ILE A 18 -0.30 -6.77 1.79
N GLU A 19 0.14 -6.48 3.01
CA GLU A 19 -0.30 -7.21 4.19
C GLU A 19 -1.25 -6.33 5.00
N ASN A 20 -2.23 -6.95 5.65
CA ASN A 20 -3.26 -6.28 6.41
C ASN A 20 -3.45 -7.02 7.74
N GLU A 21 -3.58 -6.27 8.84
CA GLU A 21 -3.70 -6.87 10.17
C GLU A 21 -4.93 -7.77 10.33
N GLU A 22 -6.01 -7.45 9.64
CA GLU A 22 -7.23 -8.24 9.71
C GLU A 22 -7.13 -9.55 8.95
N LEU A 23 -6.23 -9.63 7.99
CA LEU A 23 -6.03 -10.81 7.14
C LEU A 23 -4.62 -11.35 7.36
N VAL A 24 -4.35 -11.71 8.60
CA VAL A 24 -3.05 -12.27 9.00
C VAL A 24 -2.78 -13.54 8.19
N ASN A 25 -1.58 -13.66 7.67
CA ASN A 25 -1.12 -14.77 6.84
C ASN A 25 -1.76 -14.82 5.45
N GLU A 26 -2.42 -13.76 5.02
CA GLU A 26 -2.91 -13.64 3.66
C GLU A 26 -2.23 -12.47 2.98
N ASP A 27 -1.70 -12.71 1.79
CA ASP A 27 -1.13 -11.65 0.97
C ASP A 27 -2.21 -11.11 0.05
N ILE A 28 -2.27 -9.80 -0.06
CA ILE A 28 -3.24 -9.12 -0.91
C ILE A 28 -2.51 -8.63 -2.16
N PHE A 29 -2.85 -9.19 -3.30
CA PHE A 29 -2.21 -8.86 -4.57
C PHE A 29 -2.55 -7.43 -4.99
N VAL A 30 -1.54 -6.71 -5.51
CA VAL A 30 -1.74 -5.37 -6.07
C VAL A 30 -1.00 -5.27 -7.39
N HIS A 31 -1.70 -4.77 -8.41
CA HIS A 31 -1.13 -4.51 -9.73
C HIS A 31 -0.99 -2.99 -9.93
N TYR A 32 0.01 -2.56 -10.71
CA TYR A 32 0.25 -1.12 -10.87
C TYR A 32 -0.97 -0.37 -11.38
N SER A 33 -1.81 -1.00 -12.19
CA SER A 33 -3.02 -0.36 -12.70
C SER A 33 -4.03 -0.01 -11.61
N ALA A 34 -3.90 -0.62 -10.43
CA ALA A 34 -4.76 -0.36 -9.28
C ALA A 34 -4.24 0.78 -8.39
N ILE A 35 -3.04 1.28 -8.67
CA ILE A 35 -2.44 2.36 -7.90
C ILE A 35 -2.97 3.69 -8.40
N ASN A 36 -3.59 4.44 -7.50
CA ASN A 36 -4.19 5.71 -7.79
C ASN A 36 -3.22 6.84 -7.43
N GLN A 37 -2.30 7.14 -8.33
CA GLN A 37 -1.34 8.22 -8.15
C GLN A 37 -0.94 8.80 -9.50
N ASP A 38 -0.54 10.06 -9.49
CA ASP A 38 -0.09 10.75 -10.68
C ASP A 38 1.34 10.33 -11.04
N GLY A 39 1.63 10.29 -12.33
CA GLY A 39 2.94 9.97 -12.82
C GLY A 39 3.24 8.48 -12.78
N TYR A 40 4.46 8.12 -12.45
CA TYR A 40 4.91 6.74 -12.42
C TYR A 40 4.27 5.99 -11.26
N LYS A 41 3.58 4.92 -11.56
CA LYS A 41 2.81 4.16 -10.58
C LYS A 41 3.67 3.07 -9.96
N THR A 42 4.04 3.26 -8.71
CA THR A 42 4.88 2.33 -7.97
C THR A 42 4.56 2.40 -6.48
N LEU A 43 4.98 1.38 -5.76
CA LEU A 43 4.88 1.32 -4.31
C LEU A 43 6.24 0.95 -3.75
N LYS A 44 6.51 1.41 -2.54
CA LYS A 44 7.76 1.11 -1.83
C LYS A 44 7.50 0.12 -0.71
N GLU A 45 8.42 -0.79 -0.50
CA GLU A 45 8.35 -1.74 0.60
C GLU A 45 8.23 -1.00 1.93
N GLY A 46 7.29 -1.45 2.75
CA GLY A 46 7.02 -0.84 4.05
C GLY A 46 6.09 0.37 4.03
N GLU A 47 5.74 0.86 2.84
CA GLU A 47 4.85 2.00 2.69
C GLU A 47 3.44 1.64 3.14
N MET A 48 2.78 2.58 3.85
CA MET A 48 1.40 2.41 4.27
C MET A 48 0.47 2.90 3.17
N VAL A 49 -0.53 2.09 2.89
CA VAL A 49 -1.52 2.39 1.85
C VAL A 49 -2.93 2.13 2.35
N GLU A 50 -3.89 2.79 1.74
CA GLU A 50 -5.29 2.43 1.90
C GLU A 50 -5.80 1.92 0.56
N PHE A 51 -6.77 1.03 0.61
CA PHE A 51 -7.24 0.36 -0.60
C PHE A 51 -8.62 -0.23 -0.38
N THR A 52 -9.25 -0.63 -1.47
CA THR A 52 -10.48 -1.40 -1.44
C THR A 52 -10.11 -2.86 -1.69
N LEU A 53 -10.58 -3.76 -0.82
CA LEU A 53 -10.33 -5.18 -0.95
C LEU A 53 -11.41 -5.81 -1.82
N ILE A 54 -10.99 -6.59 -2.79
CA ILE A 54 -11.90 -7.43 -3.56
C ILE A 54 -11.43 -8.87 -3.50
N GLU A 55 -12.39 -9.78 -3.51
CA GLU A 55 -12.09 -11.21 -3.55
C GLU A 55 -12.25 -11.69 -4.99
N THR A 56 -11.23 -12.38 -5.48
CA THR A 56 -11.23 -12.94 -6.81
C THR A 56 -11.05 -14.45 -6.74
N ALA A 57 -11.26 -15.12 -7.86
CA ALA A 57 -11.04 -16.57 -7.93
C ALA A 57 -9.60 -16.97 -7.59
N LYS A 58 -8.65 -16.03 -7.72
CA LYS A 58 -7.23 -16.26 -7.44
C LYS A 58 -6.81 -15.79 -6.05
N GLY A 59 -7.73 -15.19 -5.28
CA GLY A 59 -7.44 -14.68 -3.95
C GLY A 59 -7.82 -13.22 -3.79
N ASN A 60 -7.35 -12.61 -2.72
CA ASN A 60 -7.63 -11.22 -2.40
C ASN A 60 -6.79 -10.27 -3.23
N GLN A 61 -7.42 -9.19 -3.66
CA GLN A 61 -6.77 -8.19 -4.50
C GLN A 61 -7.14 -6.80 -4.04
N ALA A 62 -6.18 -5.87 -4.11
CA ALA A 62 -6.38 -4.47 -3.76
C ALA A 62 -6.65 -3.65 -5.02
N ILE A 63 -7.63 -2.75 -4.92
CA ILE A 63 -7.91 -1.76 -5.95
C ILE A 63 -8.00 -0.38 -5.32
N ASN A 64 -7.91 0.67 -6.12
CA ASN A 64 -7.93 2.06 -5.64
C ASN A 64 -6.89 2.29 -4.54
N VAL A 65 -5.67 1.85 -4.79
CA VAL A 65 -4.59 1.90 -3.81
C VAL A 65 -4.00 3.30 -3.77
N LYS A 66 -3.96 3.88 -2.57
CA LYS A 66 -3.39 5.22 -2.33
C LYS A 66 -2.40 5.18 -1.19
N GLU A 67 -1.32 5.90 -1.34
CA GLU A 67 -0.37 6.08 -0.25
C GLU A 67 -1.01 6.89 0.87
N ILE A 68 -0.79 6.45 2.11
CA ILE A 68 -1.20 7.20 3.28
C ILE A 68 0.01 8.02 3.73
N MET A 69 -0.17 9.31 3.85
CA MET A 69 0.91 10.25 4.20
C MET A 69 1.28 10.24 5.68
N THR A 70 1.12 9.09 6.34
CA THR A 70 1.41 8.98 7.76
C THR A 70 2.88 9.10 8.09
N ALA A 71 3.74 8.57 7.23
CA ALA A 71 5.19 8.67 7.43
C ALA A 71 5.67 10.11 7.42
N VAL A 72 5.14 10.91 6.50
CA VAL A 72 5.47 12.34 6.40
C VAL A 72 4.92 13.08 7.61
N TRP A 73 3.70 12.76 8.01
CA TRP A 73 3.07 13.33 9.18
C TRP A 73 3.87 13.04 10.44
N GLU A 74 4.28 11.81 10.61
CA GLU A 74 5.07 11.41 11.78
C GLU A 74 6.42 12.11 11.82
N TYR A 75 7.05 12.26 10.67
CA TYR A 75 8.31 12.97 10.55
C TYR A 75 8.15 14.44 10.94
N THR A 76 7.13 15.09 10.43
CA THR A 76 6.84 16.49 10.73
C THR A 76 6.56 16.68 12.22
N LYS A 77 5.78 15.80 12.80
CA LYS A 77 5.48 15.82 14.22
C LYS A 77 6.75 15.70 15.05
N PHE A 78 7.64 14.81 14.65
CA PHE A 78 8.90 14.58 15.34
C PHE A 78 9.80 15.82 15.28
N VAL A 79 9.87 16.46 14.14
CA VAL A 79 10.67 17.67 13.95
C VAL A 79 10.15 18.78 14.86
N TYR A 80 8.85 18.97 14.90
CA TYR A 80 8.25 19.99 15.78
C TYR A 80 8.54 19.73 17.24
N PHE A 81 8.60 18.49 17.61
CA PHE A 81 8.87 18.13 19.00
C PHE A 81 10.25 18.61 19.46
N PHE A 82 11.21 18.66 18.56
CA PHE A 82 12.57 19.07 18.88
C PHE A 82 12.84 20.56 18.68
N LEU A 83 11.87 21.28 18.15
CA LEU A 83 12.00 22.73 18.00
C LEU A 83 11.47 23.44 19.25
#